data_0b437a5400cb535fd6107fcf1f5f2330
#
_entry.id   0b437a5400cb535fd6107fcf1f5f2330
#
_cell.length_a   1.000
_cell.length_b   1.000
_cell.length_c   1.000
_cell.angle_alpha   90.00
_cell.angle_beta   90.00
_cell.angle_gamma   90.00
#
_symmetry.space_group_name_H-M   'P 1'
#
loop_
_entity.id
_entity.type
_entity.pdbx_description
1 polymer ?
#
loop_
_entity_poly.entity_id
_entity_poly.type
_entity_poly.pdbx_seq_one_letter_code
_entity_poly.pdbx_strand_id
1 'polypeptide(L)'
;TLEHYLAHVALFTNSDTGEVGDRVKLMTVHAAKGLEFPYVFLCGMNEGIFPSRKVRTRQGMEEERRLAFVAVTRAEKGLYLSEADGTNFDGSPRYPSRFLLDMWGTFIPVPEPQEGLLKAARGYAESSNRALPPDDGAVLLPVGQRVRHFVFGLGRVLDVDLNRGAHLVQFDDMETPRRISFRAKLEAWPEDAPSTGERQNSDYE
;
A
#
# COMPACT_ATOMS: atom_id res chain seq x y z
N THR A 1 -2.42 -1.00 35.39
CA THR A 1 -1.23 -1.66 34.80
C THR A 1 -0.83 -0.93 33.52
N LEU A 2 0.43 -1.04 33.10
CA LEU A 2 0.95 -0.46 31.85
C LEU A 2 0.16 -0.94 30.63
N GLU A 3 -0.22 -2.22 30.59
CA GLU A 3 -1.06 -2.80 29.52
C GLU A 3 -2.42 -2.10 29.41
N HIS A 4 -3.06 -1.82 30.53
CA HIS A 4 -4.34 -1.10 30.54
C HIS A 4 -4.19 0.34 30.04
N TYR A 5 -3.08 0.99 30.38
CA TYR A 5 -2.76 2.34 29.89
C TYR A 5 -2.48 2.33 28.37
N LEU A 6 -1.67 1.39 27.90
CA LEU A 6 -1.36 1.25 26.46
C LEU A 6 -2.59 0.90 25.62
N ALA A 7 -3.45 0.02 26.12
CA ALA A 7 -4.71 -0.30 25.49
C ALA A 7 -5.65 0.93 25.41
N HIS A 8 -5.67 1.75 26.47
CA HIS A 8 -6.46 2.97 26.51
C HIS A 8 -5.91 4.03 25.55
N VAL A 9 -4.59 4.24 25.53
CA VAL A 9 -3.92 5.17 24.59
C VAL A 9 -4.06 4.73 23.14
N ALA A 10 -4.02 3.43 22.86
CA ALA A 10 -4.22 2.89 21.50
C ALA A 10 -5.65 3.11 20.97
N LEU A 11 -6.62 3.23 21.88
CA LEU A 11 -8.01 3.56 21.53
C LEU A 11 -8.30 5.07 21.54
N PHE A 12 -7.36 5.88 22.05
CA PHE A 12 -7.51 7.33 22.09
C PHE A 12 -7.32 7.92 20.68
N THR A 13 -8.40 8.27 20.06
CA THR A 13 -8.38 9.09 18.85
C THR A 13 -8.62 10.55 19.21
N ASN A 14 -8.19 11.49 18.36
CA ASN A 14 -8.48 12.92 18.56
C ASN A 14 -9.99 13.24 18.63
N SER A 15 -10.85 12.25 18.38
CA SER A 15 -12.31 12.35 18.55
C SER A 15 -12.75 12.24 20.01
N ASP A 16 -11.92 11.71 20.90
CA ASP A 16 -12.24 11.44 22.31
C ASP A 16 -11.93 12.63 23.22
N THR A 17 -11.28 13.67 22.70
CA THR A 17 -11.10 14.93 23.41
C THR A 17 -12.37 15.80 23.34
N GLY A 18 -13.35 15.35 23.98
CA GLY A 18 -14.58 15.90 24.58
C GLY A 18 -15.21 17.22 24.18
N GLU A 19 -14.83 17.89 23.12
CA GLU A 19 -15.58 19.02 22.59
C GLU A 19 -16.12 18.71 21.19
N VAL A 20 -17.37 18.27 21.15
CA VAL A 20 -18.17 18.21 19.92
C VAL A 20 -18.50 19.65 19.50
N GLY A 21 -17.48 20.37 19.00
CA GLY A 21 -17.65 21.65 18.37
C GLY A 21 -17.94 21.49 16.87
N ASP A 22 -18.59 22.48 16.27
CA ASP A 22 -18.74 22.61 14.83
C ASP A 22 -17.34 22.85 14.20
N ARG A 23 -16.65 21.78 13.84
CA ARG A 23 -15.26 21.82 13.35
C ARG A 23 -15.09 20.96 12.10
N VAL A 24 -14.27 21.44 11.18
CA VAL A 24 -13.80 20.63 10.06
C VAL A 24 -12.83 19.56 10.58
N LYS A 25 -13.10 18.31 10.27
CA LYS A 25 -12.25 17.16 10.63
C LYS A 25 -11.26 16.87 9.51
N LEU A 26 -9.98 16.87 9.83
CA LEU A 26 -8.90 16.45 8.91
C LEU A 26 -8.41 15.07 9.32
N MET A 27 -8.46 14.12 8.40
CA MET A 27 -8.05 12.74 8.67
C MET A 27 -7.62 12.02 7.41
N THR A 28 -6.99 10.87 7.58
CA THR A 28 -6.70 9.97 6.46
C THR A 28 -7.96 9.17 6.10
N VAL A 29 -8.01 8.64 4.86
CA VAL A 29 -9.10 7.75 4.45
C VAL A 29 -9.19 6.51 5.35
N HIS A 30 -8.05 5.97 5.79
CA HIS A 30 -8.03 4.84 6.72
C HIS A 30 -8.69 5.16 8.07
N ALA A 31 -8.45 6.36 8.59
CA ALA A 31 -9.05 6.81 9.85
C ALA A 31 -10.56 7.10 9.72
N ALA A 32 -11.05 7.35 8.51
CA ALA A 32 -12.47 7.59 8.24
C ALA A 32 -13.31 6.31 8.16
N LYS A 33 -12.68 5.13 8.21
CA LYS A 33 -13.41 3.85 8.15
C LYS A 33 -14.38 3.71 9.33
N GLY A 34 -15.65 3.47 9.01
CA GLY A 34 -16.73 3.35 10.03
C GLY A 34 -17.34 4.67 10.48
N LEU A 35 -16.81 5.81 10.03
CA LEU A 35 -17.38 7.13 10.28
C LEU A 35 -18.21 7.58 9.08
N GLU A 36 -19.16 8.51 9.30
CA GLU A 36 -19.97 9.14 8.26
C GLU A 36 -20.07 10.63 8.50
N PHE A 37 -20.13 11.41 7.41
CA PHE A 37 -20.13 12.86 7.48
C PHE A 37 -21.14 13.43 6.48
N PRO A 38 -21.86 14.50 6.84
CA PRO A 38 -22.77 15.17 5.90
C PRO A 38 -22.08 15.59 4.60
N TYR A 39 -20.86 16.09 4.69
CA TYR A 39 -20.06 16.54 3.55
C TYR A 39 -18.63 16.03 3.67
N VAL A 40 -18.09 15.50 2.58
CA VAL A 40 -16.72 14.99 2.50
C VAL A 40 -15.96 15.68 1.36
N PHE A 41 -14.79 16.20 1.67
CA PHE A 41 -13.83 16.73 0.70
C PHE A 41 -12.66 15.76 0.60
N LEU A 42 -12.62 14.97 -0.46
CA LEU A 42 -11.55 14.03 -0.74
C LEU A 42 -10.53 14.67 -1.67
N CYS A 43 -9.39 15.03 -1.11
CA CYS A 43 -8.34 15.76 -1.81
C CYS A 43 -7.24 14.82 -2.33
N GLY A 44 -6.54 15.26 -3.39
CA GLY A 44 -5.38 14.54 -3.92
C GLY A 44 -5.75 13.35 -4.78
N MET A 45 -6.85 13.44 -5.51
CA MET A 45 -7.32 12.41 -6.44
C MET A 45 -6.45 12.38 -7.71
N ASN A 46 -5.15 12.14 -7.52
CA ASN A 46 -4.15 12.07 -8.59
C ASN A 46 -3.44 10.73 -8.61
N GLU A 47 -3.05 10.28 -9.79
CA GLU A 47 -2.13 9.15 -9.95
C GLU A 47 -0.84 9.39 -9.17
N GLY A 48 -0.42 8.38 -8.41
CA GLY A 48 0.77 8.46 -7.57
C GLY A 48 0.55 9.09 -6.18
N ILE A 49 -0.64 9.66 -5.91
CA ILE A 49 -1.09 10.08 -4.58
C ILE A 49 -2.18 9.12 -4.11
N PHE A 50 -3.26 9.03 -4.86
CA PHE A 50 -4.35 8.09 -4.64
C PHE A 50 -4.89 7.58 -5.98
N PRO A 51 -4.44 6.39 -6.44
CA PRO A 51 -3.63 5.38 -5.76
C PRO A 51 -2.18 5.82 -5.49
N SER A 52 -1.61 5.27 -4.41
CA SER A 52 -0.26 5.58 -3.98
C SER A 52 0.80 5.07 -4.97
N ARG A 53 1.90 5.83 -5.16
CA ARG A 53 3.09 5.36 -5.90
C ARG A 53 3.72 4.09 -5.32
N LYS A 54 3.43 3.77 -4.07
CA LYS A 54 3.97 2.58 -3.38
C LYS A 54 3.29 1.28 -3.83
N VAL A 55 2.13 1.38 -4.46
CA VAL A 55 1.43 0.22 -5.01
C VAL A 55 2.24 -0.38 -6.16
N ARG A 56 2.54 -1.66 -6.03
CA ARG A 56 3.40 -2.38 -6.97
C ARG A 56 2.80 -3.69 -7.47
N THR A 57 1.66 -4.12 -6.96
CA THR A 57 0.97 -5.36 -7.33
C THR A 57 -0.48 -5.10 -7.69
N ARG A 58 -1.09 -6.03 -8.40
CA ARG A 58 -2.53 -5.96 -8.71
C ARG A 58 -3.37 -5.99 -7.45
N GLN A 59 -3.02 -6.84 -6.49
CA GLN A 59 -3.72 -6.91 -5.20
C GLN A 59 -3.63 -5.58 -4.44
N GLY A 60 -2.43 -4.97 -4.40
CA GLY A 60 -2.27 -3.65 -3.80
C GLY A 60 -3.12 -2.58 -4.48
N MET A 61 -3.30 -2.65 -5.81
CA MET A 61 -4.18 -1.74 -6.53
C MET A 61 -5.66 -1.98 -6.19
N GLU A 62 -6.06 -3.22 -6.00
CA GLU A 62 -7.43 -3.53 -5.56
C GLU A 62 -7.70 -3.10 -4.11
N GLU A 63 -6.70 -3.15 -3.24
CA GLU A 63 -6.83 -2.57 -1.88
C GLU A 63 -6.99 -1.04 -1.93
N GLU A 64 -6.21 -0.33 -2.76
CA GLU A 64 -6.42 1.11 -2.98
C GLU A 64 -7.81 1.42 -3.56
N ARG A 65 -8.32 0.57 -4.44
CA ARG A 65 -9.68 0.69 -4.98
C ARG A 65 -10.74 0.52 -3.89
N ARG A 66 -10.58 -0.47 -3.01
CA ARG A 66 -11.47 -0.66 -1.85
C ARG A 66 -11.40 0.54 -0.91
N LEU A 67 -10.21 1.10 -0.71
CA LEU A 67 -10.02 2.30 0.09
C LEU A 67 -10.71 3.51 -0.54
N ALA A 68 -10.64 3.65 -1.88
CA ALA A 68 -11.37 4.69 -2.60
C ALA A 68 -12.89 4.53 -2.44
N PHE A 69 -13.40 3.31 -2.54
CA PHE A 69 -14.81 3.04 -2.26
C PHE A 69 -15.21 3.41 -0.83
N VAL A 70 -14.39 3.07 0.16
CA VAL A 70 -14.62 3.49 1.55
C VAL A 70 -14.67 5.01 1.63
N ALA A 71 -13.74 5.74 1.01
CA ALA A 71 -13.69 7.19 1.06
C ALA A 71 -14.97 7.85 0.51
N VAL A 72 -15.43 7.43 -0.65
CA VAL A 72 -16.60 8.02 -1.30
C VAL A 72 -17.89 7.69 -0.55
N THR A 73 -17.97 6.53 0.08
CA THR A 73 -19.14 6.14 0.88
C THR A 73 -19.21 6.78 2.26
N ARG A 74 -18.25 7.63 2.63
CA ARG A 74 -18.31 8.37 3.90
C ARG A 74 -19.22 9.60 3.83
N ALA A 75 -19.59 10.05 2.64
CA ALA A 75 -20.44 11.22 2.45
C ALA A 75 -21.92 10.82 2.48
N GLU A 76 -22.69 11.49 3.36
CA GLU A 76 -24.15 11.32 3.45
C GLU A 76 -24.91 12.23 2.48
N LYS A 77 -24.46 13.49 2.32
CA LYS A 77 -25.17 14.53 1.55
C LYS A 77 -24.37 15.05 0.37
N GLY A 78 -23.08 15.27 0.54
CA GLY A 78 -22.25 15.85 -0.50
C GLY A 78 -20.82 15.32 -0.48
N LEU A 79 -20.33 14.97 -1.67
CA LEU A 79 -18.95 14.52 -1.89
C LEU A 79 -18.28 15.47 -2.88
N TYR A 80 -17.13 16.02 -2.47
CA TYR A 80 -16.29 16.88 -3.28
C TYR A 80 -14.96 16.20 -3.52
N LEU A 81 -14.63 15.99 -4.77
CA LEU A 81 -13.38 15.33 -5.20
C LEU A 81 -12.47 16.38 -5.81
N SER A 82 -11.23 16.47 -5.36
CA SER A 82 -10.28 17.42 -5.94
C SER A 82 -8.99 16.74 -6.38
N GLU A 83 -8.50 17.18 -7.52
CA GLU A 83 -7.22 16.80 -8.09
C GLU A 83 -6.38 18.03 -8.40
N ALA A 84 -5.09 17.85 -8.57
CA ALA A 84 -4.18 18.91 -8.96
C ALA A 84 -3.69 18.68 -10.39
N ASP A 85 -3.77 19.72 -11.23
CA ASP A 85 -3.26 19.75 -12.61
C ASP A 85 -1.77 20.13 -12.65
N GLY A 86 -1.17 20.10 -13.85
CA GLY A 86 0.20 20.49 -14.12
C GLY A 86 1.18 19.32 -14.18
N THR A 87 2.39 19.53 -13.67
CA THR A 87 3.49 18.55 -13.75
C THR A 87 4.02 18.15 -12.37
N ASN A 88 4.57 16.95 -12.30
CA ASN A 88 5.35 16.47 -11.16
C ASN A 88 6.74 17.12 -11.13
N PHE A 89 7.50 16.92 -10.05
CA PHE A 89 8.87 17.44 -9.92
C PHE A 89 9.84 16.90 -10.99
N ASP A 90 9.56 15.73 -11.54
CA ASP A 90 10.34 15.09 -12.60
C ASP A 90 9.92 15.54 -14.01
N GLY A 91 9.02 16.53 -14.12
CA GLY A 91 8.49 17.05 -15.39
C GLY A 91 7.41 16.17 -16.03
N SER A 92 7.08 15.02 -15.45
CA SER A 92 6.00 14.19 -15.96
C SER A 92 4.62 14.83 -15.72
N PRO A 93 3.63 14.63 -16.61
CA PRO A 93 2.30 15.14 -16.40
C PRO A 93 1.66 14.57 -15.14
N ARG A 94 0.89 15.40 -14.43
CA ARG A 94 -0.04 14.91 -13.41
C ARG A 94 -1.31 14.43 -14.08
N TYR A 95 -1.69 13.21 -13.76
CA TYR A 95 -2.94 12.65 -14.23
C TYR A 95 -3.96 12.58 -13.10
N PRO A 96 -5.25 12.82 -13.38
CA PRO A 96 -6.32 12.50 -12.45
C PRO A 96 -6.26 11.02 -12.07
N SER A 97 -6.66 10.73 -10.84
CA SER A 97 -6.73 9.36 -10.33
C SER A 97 -7.56 8.45 -11.23
N ARG A 98 -7.09 7.23 -11.47
CA ARG A 98 -7.88 6.20 -12.17
C ARG A 98 -9.23 5.95 -11.50
N PHE A 99 -9.35 6.18 -10.21
CA PHE A 99 -10.61 6.04 -9.49
C PHE A 99 -11.61 7.13 -9.87
N LEU A 100 -11.14 8.36 -10.21
CA LEU A 100 -12.00 9.36 -10.83
C LEU A 100 -12.43 8.93 -12.22
N LEU A 101 -11.52 8.34 -13.01
CA LEU A 101 -11.84 7.86 -14.37
C LEU A 101 -12.84 6.69 -14.33
N ASP A 102 -12.76 5.83 -13.31
CA ASP A 102 -13.69 4.71 -13.11
C ASP A 102 -15.11 5.20 -12.75
N MET A 103 -15.20 6.32 -12.03
CA MET A 103 -16.46 6.96 -11.65
C MET A 103 -16.94 8.02 -12.67
N TRP A 104 -16.27 8.15 -13.81
CA TRP A 104 -16.57 9.20 -14.78
C TRP A 104 -18.03 9.13 -15.25
N GLY A 105 -18.71 10.29 -15.22
CA GLY A 105 -20.13 10.37 -15.56
C GLY A 105 -21.07 10.25 -14.35
N THR A 106 -20.55 9.94 -13.15
CA THR A 106 -21.36 9.92 -11.91
C THR A 106 -21.27 11.21 -11.11
N PHE A 107 -20.39 12.14 -11.51
CA PHE A 107 -20.20 13.46 -10.88
C PHE A 107 -20.10 14.56 -11.94
N ILE A 108 -20.24 15.81 -11.51
CA ILE A 108 -20.12 16.98 -12.37
C ILE A 108 -18.69 17.53 -12.25
N PRO A 109 -17.87 17.46 -13.29
CA PRO A 109 -16.51 18.02 -13.27
C PRO A 109 -16.58 19.57 -13.34
N VAL A 110 -15.79 20.25 -12.50
CA VAL A 110 -15.66 21.70 -12.50
C VAL A 110 -14.20 22.08 -12.21
N PRO A 111 -13.46 22.70 -13.13
CA PRO A 111 -13.82 22.95 -14.53
C PRO A 111 -13.92 21.66 -15.37
N GLU A 112 -14.52 21.74 -16.53
CA GLU A 112 -14.57 20.63 -17.47
C GLU A 112 -13.15 20.33 -17.96
N PRO A 113 -12.64 19.10 -17.80
CA PRO A 113 -11.28 18.77 -18.18
C PRO A 113 -11.13 18.66 -19.68
N GLN A 114 -9.94 18.94 -20.18
CA GLN A 114 -9.61 18.81 -21.58
C GLN A 114 -9.68 17.34 -22.01
N GLU A 115 -10.32 17.07 -23.15
CA GLU A 115 -10.47 15.70 -23.67
C GLU A 115 -9.13 15.01 -23.90
N GLY A 116 -8.12 15.76 -24.36
CA GLY A 116 -6.75 15.26 -24.53
C GLY A 116 -6.12 14.75 -23.24
N LEU A 117 -6.36 15.44 -22.12
CA LEU A 117 -5.88 15.04 -20.80
C LEU A 117 -6.55 13.74 -20.32
N LEU A 118 -7.87 13.64 -20.50
CA LEU A 118 -8.61 12.43 -20.13
C LEU A 118 -8.17 11.21 -20.94
N LYS A 119 -7.95 11.38 -22.23
CA LYS A 119 -7.44 10.30 -23.08
C LYS A 119 -6.04 9.85 -22.64
N ALA A 120 -5.15 10.80 -22.37
CA ALA A 120 -3.81 10.50 -21.88
C ALA A 120 -3.82 9.81 -20.52
N ALA A 121 -4.67 10.28 -19.60
CA ALA A 121 -4.83 9.68 -18.26
C ALA A 121 -5.36 8.24 -18.33
N ARG A 122 -6.34 7.96 -19.19
CA ARG A 122 -6.83 6.58 -19.42
C ARG A 122 -5.73 5.68 -19.97
N GLY A 123 -5.00 6.15 -20.99
CA GLY A 123 -3.86 5.41 -21.54
C GLY A 123 -2.77 5.11 -20.50
N TYR A 124 -2.46 6.09 -19.66
CA TYR A 124 -1.53 5.89 -18.54
C TYR A 124 -2.05 4.86 -17.52
N ALA A 125 -3.29 4.97 -17.08
CA ALA A 125 -3.90 4.04 -16.14
C ALA A 125 -3.90 2.59 -16.69
N GLU A 126 -4.28 2.40 -17.95
CA GLU A 126 -4.26 1.09 -18.60
C GLU A 126 -2.85 0.51 -18.72
N SER A 127 -1.88 1.30 -19.18
CA SER A 127 -0.50 0.85 -19.34
C SER A 127 0.14 0.50 -17.99
N SER A 128 -0.09 1.33 -16.98
CA SER A 128 0.42 1.08 -15.63
C SER A 128 -0.24 -0.13 -14.97
N ASN A 129 -1.54 -0.38 -15.20
CA ASN A 129 -2.20 -1.61 -14.72
C ASN A 129 -1.63 -2.87 -15.37
N ARG A 130 -1.33 -2.83 -16.68
CA ARG A 130 -0.69 -3.97 -17.39
C ARG A 130 0.71 -4.25 -16.86
N ALA A 131 1.43 -3.20 -16.47
CA ALA A 131 2.79 -3.31 -15.93
C ALA A 131 2.82 -3.81 -14.47
N LEU A 132 1.69 -3.81 -13.75
CA LEU A 132 1.64 -4.40 -12.43
C LEU A 132 1.79 -5.92 -12.54
N PRO A 133 2.80 -6.51 -11.88
CA PRO A 133 2.93 -7.97 -11.89
C PRO A 133 1.67 -8.59 -11.29
N PRO A 134 1.26 -9.76 -11.79
CA PRO A 134 0.27 -10.57 -11.12
C PRO A 134 0.73 -10.88 -9.70
N ASP A 135 -0.18 -11.23 -8.83
CA ASP A 135 0.09 -11.50 -7.41
C ASP A 135 0.88 -12.80 -7.17
N ASP A 136 1.32 -13.45 -8.23
CA ASP A 136 2.12 -14.67 -8.22
C ASP A 136 3.52 -14.34 -7.68
N GLY A 137 3.67 -14.53 -6.39
CA GLY A 137 4.97 -14.55 -5.79
C GLY A 137 5.24 -13.66 -4.59
N ALA A 138 4.28 -12.96 -4.04
CA ALA A 138 4.36 -12.60 -2.63
C ALA A 138 4.13 -13.89 -1.81
N VAL A 139 5.13 -14.73 -1.74
CA VAL A 139 5.09 -15.92 -0.88
C VAL A 139 5.06 -15.40 0.53
N LEU A 140 3.86 -15.32 1.12
CA LEU A 140 3.68 -15.06 2.54
C LEU A 140 4.23 -16.29 3.28
N LEU A 141 5.47 -16.20 3.69
CA LEU A 141 6.11 -17.23 4.49
C LEU A 141 5.69 -17.01 5.95
N PRO A 142 5.11 -18.02 6.60
CA PRO A 142 4.61 -17.86 7.96
C PRO A 142 5.75 -17.60 8.95
N VAL A 143 5.42 -16.95 10.06
CA VAL A 143 6.35 -16.78 11.19
C VAL A 143 6.86 -18.14 11.64
N GLY A 144 8.16 -18.23 11.88
CA GLY A 144 8.84 -19.49 12.23
C GLY A 144 9.39 -20.26 11.02
N GLN A 145 8.95 -19.97 9.81
CA GLN A 145 9.42 -20.66 8.61
C GLN A 145 10.92 -20.46 8.40
N ARG A 146 11.63 -21.57 8.17
CA ARG A 146 13.02 -21.56 7.73
C ARG A 146 13.07 -21.09 6.26
N VAL A 147 14.00 -20.19 5.94
CA VAL A 147 14.08 -19.55 4.64
C VAL A 147 15.51 -19.43 4.15
N ARG A 148 15.68 -19.36 2.82
CA ARG A 148 16.95 -19.06 2.17
C ARG A 148 16.83 -17.78 1.35
N HIS A 149 17.76 -16.86 1.56
CA HIS A 149 17.92 -15.68 0.73
C HIS A 149 19.23 -15.75 -0.06
N PHE A 150 19.16 -15.38 -1.32
CA PHE A 150 20.33 -15.48 -2.25
C PHE A 150 21.59 -14.75 -1.72
N VAL A 151 21.42 -13.58 -1.08
CA VAL A 151 22.55 -12.77 -0.58
C VAL A 151 22.85 -13.05 0.89
N PHE A 152 21.83 -13.28 1.72
CA PHE A 152 21.96 -13.32 3.18
C PHE A 152 22.00 -14.74 3.77
N GLY A 153 21.92 -15.76 2.91
CA GLY A 153 21.99 -17.16 3.35
C GLY A 153 20.70 -17.66 3.99
N LEU A 154 20.86 -18.56 4.96
CA LEU A 154 19.75 -19.16 5.70
C LEU A 154 19.29 -18.26 6.84
N GLY A 155 18.01 -18.35 7.15
CA GLY A 155 17.42 -17.57 8.24
C GLY A 155 16.04 -18.09 8.62
N ARG A 156 15.38 -17.40 9.54
CA ARG A 156 14.03 -17.73 10.01
C ARG A 156 13.15 -16.46 10.02
N VAL A 157 11.92 -16.59 9.56
CA VAL A 157 10.93 -15.50 9.58
C VAL A 157 10.52 -15.26 11.02
N LEU A 158 10.73 -14.03 11.51
CA LEU A 158 10.34 -13.59 12.84
C LEU A 158 8.97 -12.93 12.86
N ASP A 159 8.66 -12.17 11.79
CA ASP A 159 7.42 -11.41 11.69
C ASP A 159 7.06 -11.15 10.23
N VAL A 160 5.78 -10.87 9.98
CA VAL A 160 5.22 -10.57 8.66
C VAL A 160 4.52 -9.21 8.69
N ASP A 161 5.18 -8.18 8.21
CA ASP A 161 4.65 -6.82 8.12
C ASP A 161 3.85 -6.65 6.81
N LEU A 162 2.55 -6.92 6.86
CA LEU A 162 1.65 -6.79 5.71
C LEU A 162 1.54 -5.34 5.22
N ASN A 163 1.65 -4.36 6.12
CA ASN A 163 1.55 -2.95 5.77
C ASN A 163 2.75 -2.45 4.97
N ARG A 164 3.91 -3.03 5.24
CA ARG A 164 5.17 -2.70 4.54
C ARG A 164 5.53 -3.67 3.43
N GLY A 165 4.76 -4.75 3.27
CA GLY A 165 5.01 -5.78 2.29
C GLY A 165 6.37 -6.47 2.48
N ALA A 166 6.72 -6.81 3.73
CA ALA A 166 8.01 -7.36 4.06
C ALA A 166 7.95 -8.41 5.19
N HIS A 167 8.84 -9.41 5.10
CA HIS A 167 9.15 -10.30 6.21
C HIS A 167 10.26 -9.70 7.07
N LEU A 168 10.18 -9.83 8.38
CA LEU A 168 11.31 -9.63 9.28
C LEU A 168 12.00 -10.99 9.42
N VAL A 169 13.24 -11.08 8.97
CA VAL A 169 13.99 -12.35 8.94
C VAL A 169 15.26 -12.21 9.76
N GLN A 170 15.48 -13.15 10.68
CA GLN A 170 16.76 -13.36 11.34
C GLN A 170 17.57 -14.33 10.51
N PHE A 171 18.66 -13.86 9.93
CA PHE A 171 19.61 -14.70 9.23
C PHE A 171 20.65 -15.26 10.19
N ASP A 172 21.10 -16.48 9.93
CA ASP A 172 22.00 -17.22 10.84
C ASP A 172 23.35 -16.52 11.04
N ASP A 173 23.86 -15.89 10.00
CA ASP A 173 25.16 -15.19 9.98
C ASP A 173 25.04 -13.69 10.32
N MET A 174 23.88 -13.24 10.84
CA MET A 174 23.64 -11.84 11.14
C MET A 174 23.18 -11.63 12.59
N GLU A 175 23.72 -10.62 13.26
CA GLU A 175 23.34 -10.27 14.64
C GLU A 175 21.96 -9.61 14.71
N THR A 176 21.56 -8.89 13.66
CA THR A 176 20.29 -8.15 13.64
C THR A 176 19.36 -8.64 12.55
N PRO A 177 18.04 -8.74 12.83
CA PRO A 177 17.07 -9.15 11.83
C PRO A 177 16.98 -8.12 10.70
N ARG A 178 16.70 -8.60 9.50
CA ARG A 178 16.54 -7.78 8.29
C ARG A 178 15.11 -7.82 7.78
N ARG A 179 14.65 -6.69 7.28
CA ARG A 179 13.38 -6.62 6.55
C ARG A 179 13.61 -6.99 5.10
N ILE A 180 12.98 -8.08 4.68
CA ILE A 180 13.06 -8.62 3.33
C ILE A 180 11.71 -8.39 2.66
N SER A 181 11.68 -7.62 1.59
CA SER A 181 10.46 -7.40 0.82
C SER A 181 9.87 -8.72 0.35
N PHE A 182 8.53 -8.85 0.32
CA PHE A 182 7.83 -10.01 -0.27
C PHE A 182 8.23 -10.29 -1.73
N ARG A 183 8.87 -9.33 -2.40
CA ARG A 183 9.38 -9.44 -3.76
C ARG A 183 10.80 -9.97 -3.87
N ALA A 184 11.54 -9.96 -2.76
CA ALA A 184 12.85 -10.59 -2.76
C ALA A 184 12.64 -12.11 -2.87
N LYS A 185 13.49 -12.77 -3.66
CA LYS A 185 13.49 -14.22 -3.73
C LYS A 185 13.88 -14.79 -2.37
N LEU A 186 12.85 -15.04 -1.56
CA LEU A 186 12.96 -15.72 -0.30
C LEU A 186 12.30 -17.09 -0.48
N GLU A 187 13.10 -18.14 -0.44
CA GLU A 187 12.64 -19.50 -0.67
C GLU A 187 12.38 -20.17 0.69
N ALA A 188 11.25 -20.89 0.80
CA ALA A 188 11.01 -21.75 1.97
C ALA A 188 12.09 -22.85 1.98
N TRP A 189 12.74 -23.04 3.14
CA TRP A 189 13.76 -24.03 3.31
C TRP A 189 13.26 -25.14 4.24
N PRO A 190 13.38 -26.43 3.86
CA PRO A 190 12.99 -27.52 4.75
C PRO A 190 13.81 -27.52 6.03
N GLU A 191 13.20 -27.81 7.17
CA GLU A 191 13.92 -27.88 8.46
C GLU A 191 14.99 -28.98 8.49
N ASP A 192 14.76 -30.06 7.75
CA ASP A 192 15.66 -31.23 7.69
C ASP A 192 16.75 -31.12 6.59
N ALA A 193 16.82 -30.00 5.87
CA ALA A 193 17.83 -29.82 4.85
C ALA A 193 19.18 -29.42 5.47
N PRO A 194 20.30 -30.08 5.08
CA PRO A 194 21.62 -29.79 5.65
C PRO A 194 22.00 -28.32 5.43
N SER A 195 22.55 -27.69 6.44
CA SER A 195 23.19 -26.38 6.37
C SER A 195 24.35 -26.47 5.39
N THR A 196 24.18 -25.91 4.22
CA THR A 196 25.14 -26.09 3.10
C THR A 196 26.45 -25.37 3.38
N GLY A 197 27.41 -26.11 3.86
CA GLY A 197 28.79 -25.73 3.94
C GLY A 197 29.67 -26.80 3.31
N GLU A 198 29.41 -27.18 2.05
CA GLU A 198 30.43 -27.91 1.27
C GLU A 198 30.29 -27.54 -0.21
N ARG A 199 31.17 -26.64 -0.65
CA ARG A 199 31.47 -26.52 -2.07
C ARG A 199 32.13 -27.78 -2.49
N GLN A 200 31.46 -28.63 -3.25
CA GLN A 200 32.13 -29.64 -4.04
C GLN A 200 32.97 -28.93 -5.12
N ASN A 201 34.26 -28.80 -4.80
CA ASN A 201 35.30 -28.60 -5.77
C ASN A 201 35.67 -30.01 -6.29
N SER A 202 35.07 -30.43 -7.36
CA SER A 202 35.62 -31.50 -8.20
C SER A 202 35.15 -31.23 -9.61
N ASP A 203 36.10 -30.89 -10.43
CA ASP A 203 36.31 -31.31 -11.81
C ASP A 203 37.02 -30.21 -12.60
N TYR A 204 38.35 -30.24 -12.43
CA TYR A 204 39.27 -29.90 -13.50
C TYR A 204 40.50 -30.81 -13.30
N GLU A 205 40.47 -31.97 -13.93
CA GLU A 205 41.62 -32.64 -14.54
C GLU A 205 41.32 -32.92 -16.00
#